data_26102bb43831262aa7f60c0621fb9d2f
#
_entry.id   26102bb43831262aa7f60c0621fb9d2f
#
_cell.length_a   1.000
_cell.length_b   1.000
_cell.length_c   1.000
_cell.angle_alpha   90.00
_cell.angle_beta   90.00
_cell.angle_gamma   90.00
#
_symmetry.space_group_name_H-M   'P 1'
#
loop_
_entity.id
_entity.type
_entity.pdbx_description
1 polymer ?
#
loop_
_entity_poly.entity_id
_entity_poly.type
_entity_poly.pdbx_seq_one_letter_code
_entity_poly.pdbx_strand_id
1 'polypeptide(L)'
;MSLELRLALQEQRSADLEQRLRRLLGPFTSTEAVLDAGCGTGSVAFALAPYVAEVVGIDIRADYLEAARAAAPANVRFEEADVTSLPFGYAEFDLVCCHRVLHHVRRPELAVSELARVARSGDKIFIADQLGSVDPLLSLEMDRFERLRDATHQRLLPDGDIRGYLDANDLLLLSSEVTREQVDLEERLELAGFSEEERVRIRGPAPANPYEIEVGWYVARKPGQ
;
A
#
# COMPACT_ATOMS: atom_id res chain seq x y z
N MET A 1 3.23 -12.74 -3.76
CA MET A 1 3.35 -13.03 -2.30
C MET A 1 2.29 -14.04 -1.92
N SER A 2 2.60 -15.07 -1.08
CA SER A 2 1.61 -16.03 -0.60
C SER A 2 0.66 -15.38 0.42
N LEU A 3 -0.53 -15.98 0.60
CA LEU A 3 -1.52 -15.50 1.59
C LEU A 3 -0.97 -15.64 3.01
N GLU A 4 -0.30 -16.74 3.33
CA GLU A 4 0.27 -17.02 4.65
C GLU A 4 1.30 -15.96 5.04
N LEU A 5 2.24 -15.65 4.14
CA LEU A 5 3.22 -14.59 4.37
C LEU A 5 2.53 -13.23 4.57
N ARG A 6 1.49 -12.94 3.77
CA ARG A 6 0.75 -11.68 3.87
C ARG A 6 0.09 -11.53 5.24
N LEU A 7 -0.58 -12.58 5.73
CA LEU A 7 -1.24 -12.57 7.05
C LEU A 7 -0.22 -12.46 8.20
N ALA A 8 0.88 -13.19 8.15
CA ALA A 8 1.93 -13.10 9.16
C ALA A 8 2.52 -11.68 9.25
N LEU A 9 2.85 -11.06 8.10
CA LEU A 9 3.34 -9.68 8.06
C LEU A 9 2.30 -8.66 8.54
N GLN A 10 1.03 -8.90 8.27
CA GLN A 10 -0.05 -8.05 8.77
C GLN A 10 -0.14 -8.11 10.30
N GLU A 11 -0.11 -9.30 10.88
CA GLU A 11 -0.15 -9.48 12.34
C GLU A 11 1.04 -8.79 13.04
N GLN A 12 2.26 -9.00 12.53
CA GLN A 12 3.47 -8.39 13.07
C GLN A 12 3.45 -6.86 13.07
N ARG A 13 2.80 -6.25 12.07
CA ARG A 13 2.86 -4.79 11.82
C ARG A 13 1.59 -4.04 12.22
N SER A 14 0.54 -4.73 12.63
CA SER A 14 -0.78 -4.14 12.84
C SER A 14 -0.79 -2.98 13.83
N ALA A 15 -0.16 -3.13 15.00
CA ALA A 15 -0.14 -2.12 16.04
C ALA A 15 0.67 -0.86 15.61
N ASP A 16 1.83 -1.06 14.99
CA ASP A 16 2.66 0.04 14.50
C ASP A 16 1.97 0.80 13.36
N LEU A 17 1.31 0.07 12.47
CA LEU A 17 0.54 0.66 11.36
C LEU A 17 -0.62 1.50 11.90
N GLU A 18 -1.42 0.97 12.83
CA GLU A 18 -2.52 1.70 13.45
C GLU A 18 -2.04 3.00 14.12
N GLN A 19 -1.00 2.91 14.94
CA GLN A 19 -0.44 4.09 15.61
C GLN A 19 0.04 5.15 14.60
N ARG A 20 0.68 4.72 13.53
CA ARG A 20 1.17 5.61 12.47
C ARG A 20 0.03 6.27 11.71
N LEU A 21 -0.98 5.50 11.30
CA LEU A 21 -2.14 6.04 10.60
C LEU A 21 -2.88 7.08 11.45
N ARG A 22 -3.06 6.81 12.75
CA ARG A 22 -3.66 7.79 13.68
C ARG A 22 -2.85 9.08 13.78
N ARG A 23 -1.53 8.98 13.84
CA ARG A 23 -0.64 10.15 13.89
C ARG A 23 -0.68 10.97 12.60
N LEU A 24 -0.67 10.32 11.45
CA LEU A 24 -0.59 10.98 10.15
C LEU A 24 -1.94 11.52 9.68
N LEU A 25 -3.02 10.79 9.91
CA LEU A 25 -4.33 11.05 9.32
C LEU A 25 -5.33 11.67 10.29
N GLY A 26 -5.20 11.41 11.60
CA GLY A 26 -6.10 11.97 12.61
C GLY A 26 -6.02 13.52 12.75
N PRO A 27 -6.88 14.11 13.56
CA PRO A 27 -7.96 13.45 14.28
C PRO A 27 -9.07 12.96 13.36
N PHE A 28 -9.79 11.91 13.76
CA PHE A 28 -10.99 11.41 13.10
C PHE A 28 -12.24 11.91 13.82
N THR A 29 -13.35 12.09 13.07
CA THR A 29 -14.65 12.55 13.62
C THR A 29 -15.65 11.41 13.80
N SER A 30 -15.29 10.19 13.42
CA SER A 30 -16.13 8.98 13.41
C SER A 30 -17.30 9.06 12.40
N THR A 31 -17.23 9.98 11.44
CA THR A 31 -18.23 10.14 10.37
C THR A 31 -17.67 9.89 8.98
N GLU A 32 -16.36 9.69 8.87
CA GLU A 32 -15.66 9.54 7.59
C GLU A 32 -16.04 8.23 6.89
N ALA A 33 -16.27 8.35 5.58
CA ALA A 33 -16.24 7.22 4.64
C ALA A 33 -14.83 7.09 4.04
N VAL A 34 -14.21 5.94 4.25
CA VAL A 34 -12.81 5.69 3.87
C VAL A 34 -12.74 4.66 2.74
N LEU A 35 -11.88 4.91 1.75
CA LEU A 35 -11.45 3.92 0.76
C LEU A 35 -10.05 3.41 1.10
N ASP A 36 -9.87 2.09 1.18
CA ASP A 36 -8.57 1.41 1.22
C ASP A 36 -8.34 0.73 -0.14
N ALA A 37 -7.62 1.44 -1.04
CA ALA A 37 -7.38 1.02 -2.41
C ALA A 37 -6.16 0.09 -2.50
N GLY A 38 -6.38 -1.16 -2.89
CA GLY A 38 -5.40 -2.24 -2.82
C GLY A 38 -5.25 -2.79 -1.40
N CYS A 39 -6.37 -3.02 -0.73
CA CYS A 39 -6.44 -3.34 0.69
C CYS A 39 -5.75 -4.66 1.07
N GLY A 40 -5.51 -5.56 0.11
CA GLY A 40 -5.00 -6.89 0.37
C GLY A 40 -5.89 -7.64 1.37
N THR A 41 -5.30 -8.09 2.49
CA THR A 41 -5.99 -8.77 3.58
C THR A 41 -6.58 -7.81 4.64
N GLY A 42 -6.68 -6.50 4.33
CA GLY A 42 -7.40 -5.51 5.14
C GLY A 42 -6.56 -4.77 6.18
N SER A 43 -5.23 -4.69 6.06
CA SER A 43 -4.37 -4.10 7.09
C SER A 43 -4.74 -2.65 7.45
N VAL A 44 -4.92 -1.77 6.44
CA VAL A 44 -5.31 -0.37 6.65
C VAL A 44 -6.78 -0.29 7.05
N ALA A 45 -7.65 -1.04 6.38
CA ALA A 45 -9.08 -1.06 6.68
C ALA A 45 -9.34 -1.41 8.15
N PHE A 46 -8.69 -2.44 8.68
CA PHE A 46 -8.87 -2.85 10.08
C PHE A 46 -8.27 -1.84 11.07
N ALA A 47 -7.13 -1.24 10.72
CA ALA A 47 -6.50 -0.22 11.56
C ALA A 47 -7.35 1.05 11.68
N LEU A 48 -8.13 1.40 10.65
CA LEU A 48 -8.98 2.59 10.63
C LEU A 48 -10.41 2.35 11.12
N ALA A 49 -10.93 1.12 10.99
CA ALA A 49 -12.31 0.79 11.34
C ALA A 49 -12.79 1.29 12.72
N PRO A 50 -11.98 1.28 13.80
CA PRO A 50 -12.42 1.77 15.11
C PRO A 50 -12.68 3.28 15.18
N TYR A 51 -12.22 4.06 14.18
CA TYR A 51 -12.17 5.52 14.24
C TYR A 51 -13.09 6.22 13.25
N VAL A 52 -13.65 5.48 12.27
CA VAL A 52 -14.40 6.03 11.14
C VAL A 52 -15.78 5.39 11.02
N ALA A 53 -16.68 6.00 10.24
CA ALA A 53 -18.04 5.48 10.05
C ALA A 53 -18.03 4.17 9.24
N GLU A 54 -17.31 4.16 8.13
CA GLU A 54 -17.20 2.98 7.26
C GLU A 54 -15.86 2.94 6.53
N VAL A 55 -15.44 1.72 6.18
CA VAL A 55 -14.32 1.49 5.28
C VAL A 55 -14.72 0.57 4.15
N VAL A 56 -14.40 0.99 2.93
CA VAL A 56 -14.49 0.15 1.74
C VAL A 56 -13.08 -0.25 1.34
N GLY A 57 -12.76 -1.54 1.40
CA GLY A 57 -11.50 -2.07 0.89
C GLY A 57 -11.69 -2.64 -0.51
N ILE A 58 -10.77 -2.33 -1.42
CA ILE A 58 -10.76 -2.97 -2.76
C ILE A 58 -9.41 -3.61 -3.06
N ASP A 59 -9.44 -4.74 -3.74
CA ASP A 59 -8.25 -5.43 -4.26
C ASP A 59 -8.63 -6.26 -5.50
N ILE A 60 -7.65 -6.61 -6.34
CA ILE A 60 -7.86 -7.51 -7.49
C ILE A 60 -7.69 -8.99 -7.10
N ARG A 61 -7.21 -9.28 -5.89
CA ARG A 61 -6.91 -10.62 -5.38
C ARG A 61 -8.09 -11.18 -4.60
N ALA A 62 -8.87 -12.05 -5.25
CA ALA A 62 -10.05 -12.66 -4.64
C ALA A 62 -9.72 -13.47 -3.36
N ASP A 63 -8.58 -14.18 -3.34
CA ASP A 63 -8.10 -14.94 -2.18
C ASP A 63 -7.75 -14.04 -0.98
N TYR A 64 -7.19 -12.86 -1.22
CA TYR A 64 -6.94 -11.87 -0.17
C TYR A 64 -8.24 -11.29 0.37
N LEU A 65 -9.18 -10.97 -0.53
CA LEU A 65 -10.49 -10.44 -0.14
C LEU A 65 -11.31 -11.46 0.64
N GLU A 66 -11.20 -12.75 0.34
CA GLU A 66 -11.87 -13.81 1.11
C GLU A 66 -11.35 -13.84 2.55
N ALA A 67 -10.03 -13.81 2.74
CA ALA A 67 -9.43 -13.75 4.06
C ALA A 67 -9.81 -12.46 4.81
N ALA A 68 -9.83 -11.31 4.12
CA ALA A 68 -10.23 -10.04 4.70
C ALA A 68 -11.70 -10.05 5.15
N ARG A 69 -12.62 -10.58 4.33
CA ARG A 69 -14.04 -10.69 4.68
C ARG A 69 -14.28 -11.57 5.90
N ALA A 70 -13.50 -12.64 6.06
CA ALA A 70 -13.62 -13.55 7.20
C ALA A 70 -13.30 -12.88 8.55
N ALA A 71 -12.48 -11.81 8.55
CA ALA A 71 -12.07 -11.08 9.74
C ALA A 71 -12.69 -9.66 9.84
N ALA A 72 -13.58 -9.30 8.92
CA ALA A 72 -14.09 -7.94 8.77
C ALA A 72 -14.93 -7.47 9.97
N PRO A 73 -14.63 -6.29 10.55
CA PRO A 73 -15.55 -5.58 11.45
C PRO A 73 -16.86 -5.20 10.73
N ALA A 74 -17.91 -4.93 11.49
CA ALA A 74 -19.25 -4.65 10.94
C ALA A 74 -19.33 -3.43 10.01
N ASN A 75 -18.42 -2.45 10.19
CA ASN A 75 -18.34 -1.24 9.39
C ASN A 75 -17.30 -1.32 8.26
N VAL A 76 -16.82 -2.52 7.93
CA VAL A 76 -15.86 -2.74 6.83
C VAL A 76 -16.45 -3.68 5.78
N ARG A 77 -16.41 -3.28 4.52
CA ARG A 77 -16.79 -4.13 3.39
C ARG A 77 -15.67 -4.22 2.37
N PHE A 78 -15.62 -5.32 1.61
CA PHE A 78 -14.57 -5.59 0.65
C PHE A 78 -15.15 -5.92 -0.73
N GLU A 79 -14.61 -5.31 -1.78
CA GLU A 79 -15.04 -5.46 -3.18
C GLU A 79 -13.84 -5.78 -4.08
N GLU A 80 -14.06 -6.56 -5.13
CA GLU A 80 -13.04 -6.82 -6.14
C GLU A 80 -13.04 -5.68 -7.15
N ALA A 81 -11.90 -4.97 -7.27
CA ALA A 81 -11.73 -3.89 -8.21
C ALA A 81 -10.25 -3.59 -8.51
N ASP A 82 -9.98 -2.96 -9.65
CA ASP A 82 -8.67 -2.46 -10.05
C ASP A 82 -8.49 -1.01 -9.60
N VAL A 83 -7.39 -0.71 -8.91
CA VAL A 83 -7.05 0.65 -8.45
C VAL A 83 -6.87 1.65 -9.59
N THR A 84 -6.64 1.18 -10.83
CA THR A 84 -6.51 2.03 -12.02
C THR A 84 -7.85 2.36 -12.70
N SER A 85 -8.97 1.79 -12.18
CA SER A 85 -10.33 2.02 -12.68
C SER A 85 -11.33 1.73 -11.56
N LEU A 86 -11.44 2.66 -10.61
CA LEU A 86 -12.27 2.50 -9.42
C LEU A 86 -13.77 2.56 -9.75
N PRO A 87 -14.60 1.63 -9.24
CA PRO A 87 -16.04 1.57 -9.54
C PRO A 87 -16.86 2.57 -8.71
N PHE A 88 -16.26 3.67 -8.31
CA PHE A 88 -16.87 4.70 -7.45
C PHE A 88 -17.08 6.01 -8.19
N GLY A 89 -18.00 6.83 -7.68
CA GLY A 89 -18.30 8.15 -8.18
C GLY A 89 -17.19 9.18 -7.91
N TYR A 90 -17.35 10.37 -8.47
CA TYR A 90 -16.48 11.51 -8.17
C TYR A 90 -16.75 12.02 -6.74
N ALA A 91 -15.68 12.27 -5.97
CA ALA A 91 -15.77 12.87 -4.63
C ALA A 91 -16.65 12.07 -3.65
N GLU A 92 -16.43 10.77 -3.55
CA GLU A 92 -17.25 9.87 -2.75
C GLU A 92 -16.70 9.65 -1.33
N PHE A 93 -15.37 9.74 -1.13
CA PHE A 93 -14.72 9.40 0.13
C PHE A 93 -14.07 10.60 0.82
N ASP A 94 -14.15 10.62 2.15
CA ASP A 94 -13.53 11.62 3.03
C ASP A 94 -12.04 11.34 3.27
N LEU A 95 -11.61 10.09 3.11
CA LEU A 95 -10.22 9.67 3.16
C LEU A 95 -9.98 8.55 2.15
N VAL A 96 -8.94 8.67 1.35
CA VAL A 96 -8.54 7.64 0.39
C VAL A 96 -7.12 7.17 0.74
N CYS A 97 -6.97 5.87 0.97
CA CYS A 97 -5.71 5.23 1.35
C CYS A 97 -5.21 4.31 0.23
N CYS A 98 -3.89 4.29 0.02
CA CYS A 98 -3.20 3.36 -0.87
C CYS A 98 -1.86 2.97 -0.21
N HIS A 99 -1.78 1.74 0.32
CA HIS A 99 -0.65 1.29 1.14
C HIS A 99 0.02 0.05 0.55
N ARG A 100 1.26 0.20 0.07
CA ARG A 100 2.06 -0.87 -0.54
C ARG A 100 1.40 -1.51 -1.76
N VAL A 101 0.94 -0.67 -2.69
CA VAL A 101 0.20 -1.07 -3.89
C VAL A 101 0.87 -0.60 -5.18
N LEU A 102 1.36 0.63 -5.23
CA LEU A 102 1.80 1.26 -6.49
C LEU A 102 2.92 0.47 -7.17
N HIS A 103 3.80 -0.17 -6.40
CA HIS A 103 4.86 -1.02 -6.94
C HIS A 103 4.34 -2.31 -7.61
N HIS A 104 3.06 -2.67 -7.45
CA HIS A 104 2.39 -3.74 -8.17
C HIS A 104 1.61 -3.26 -9.39
N VAL A 105 1.48 -1.96 -9.59
CA VAL A 105 0.66 -1.37 -10.64
C VAL A 105 1.51 -1.03 -11.87
N ARG A 106 1.10 -1.49 -13.07
CA ARG A 106 1.82 -1.17 -14.32
C ARG A 106 1.79 0.31 -14.67
N ARG A 107 0.71 0.99 -14.31
CA ARG A 107 0.44 2.40 -14.60
C ARG A 107 0.05 3.13 -13.31
N PRO A 108 1.01 3.34 -12.39
CA PRO A 108 0.73 3.95 -11.08
C PRO A 108 0.17 5.37 -11.19
N GLU A 109 0.49 6.10 -12.26
CA GLU A 109 -0.09 7.41 -12.56
C GLU A 109 -1.61 7.38 -12.69
N LEU A 110 -2.18 6.30 -13.27
CA LEU A 110 -3.64 6.13 -13.35
C LEU A 110 -4.24 5.83 -11.97
N ALA A 111 -3.57 5.00 -11.18
CA ALA A 111 -4.03 4.71 -9.84
C ALA A 111 -4.12 6.01 -9.01
N VAL A 112 -3.07 6.83 -9.00
CA VAL A 112 -3.08 8.11 -8.27
C VAL A 112 -4.17 9.05 -8.79
N SER A 113 -4.41 9.09 -10.11
CA SER A 113 -5.50 9.88 -10.71
C SER A 113 -6.87 9.40 -10.23
N GLU A 114 -7.10 8.10 -10.14
CA GLU A 114 -8.34 7.53 -9.61
C GLU A 114 -8.53 7.83 -8.12
N LEU A 115 -7.46 7.70 -7.31
CA LEU A 115 -7.50 8.11 -5.90
C LEU A 115 -7.91 9.58 -5.75
N ALA A 116 -7.32 10.46 -6.56
CA ALA A 116 -7.66 11.88 -6.58
C ALA A 116 -9.11 12.13 -7.03
N ARG A 117 -9.60 11.35 -8.00
CA ARG A 117 -10.97 11.48 -8.53
C ARG A 117 -12.01 11.16 -7.46
N VAL A 118 -11.83 10.07 -6.73
CA VAL A 118 -12.83 9.59 -5.75
C VAL A 118 -12.75 10.29 -4.40
N ALA A 119 -11.64 10.97 -4.07
CA ALA A 119 -11.51 11.78 -2.87
C ALA A 119 -12.35 13.06 -2.98
N ARG A 120 -13.02 13.44 -1.89
CA ARG A 120 -13.74 14.74 -1.80
C ARG A 120 -12.74 15.90 -1.79
N SER A 121 -13.21 17.05 -2.30
CA SER A 121 -12.45 18.29 -2.23
C SER A 121 -12.27 18.73 -0.77
N GLY A 122 -11.06 19.09 -0.41
CA GLY A 122 -10.68 19.44 0.96
C GLY A 122 -10.16 18.27 1.80
N ASP A 123 -10.36 17.03 1.35
CA ASP A 123 -10.06 15.83 2.12
C ASP A 123 -8.72 15.17 1.77
N LYS A 124 -8.33 14.20 2.59
CA LYS A 124 -6.98 13.63 2.56
C LYS A 124 -6.89 12.43 1.63
N ILE A 125 -5.72 12.33 1.00
CA ILE A 125 -5.25 11.13 0.29
C ILE A 125 -3.95 10.70 0.97
N PHE A 126 -3.89 9.44 1.33
CA PHE A 126 -2.74 8.81 1.93
C PHE A 126 -2.13 7.79 0.98
N ILE A 127 -0.83 7.92 0.72
CA ILE A 127 -0.05 6.94 -0.03
C ILE A 127 1.15 6.54 0.81
N ALA A 128 1.41 5.24 0.93
CA ALA A 128 2.67 4.75 1.45
C ALA A 128 3.16 3.57 0.60
N ASP A 129 4.42 3.63 0.18
CA ASP A 129 4.98 2.56 -0.63
C ASP A 129 6.48 2.38 -0.40
N GLN A 130 6.99 1.18 -0.75
CA GLN A 130 8.42 0.92 -0.79
C GLN A 130 9.06 1.77 -1.89
N LEU A 131 10.14 2.46 -1.54
CA LEU A 131 10.82 3.35 -2.46
C LEU A 131 11.88 2.61 -3.28
N GLY A 132 11.97 2.99 -4.54
CA GLY A 132 13.04 2.61 -5.45
C GLY A 132 14.22 3.60 -5.38
N SER A 133 15.37 3.13 -5.83
CA SER A 133 16.54 3.98 -5.98
C SER A 133 16.35 4.97 -7.13
N VAL A 134 16.94 6.17 -6.98
CA VAL A 134 17.09 7.13 -8.08
C VAL A 134 18.18 6.69 -9.07
N ASP A 135 19.09 5.81 -8.66
CA ASP A 135 20.06 5.17 -9.56
C ASP A 135 19.34 4.09 -10.40
N PRO A 136 19.31 4.23 -11.73
CA PRO A 136 18.58 3.30 -12.59
C PRO A 136 19.11 1.86 -12.53
N LEU A 137 20.42 1.65 -12.31
CA LEU A 137 21.01 0.33 -12.22
C LEU A 137 20.60 -0.37 -10.92
N LEU A 138 20.71 0.34 -9.80
CA LEU A 138 20.26 -0.18 -8.50
C LEU A 138 18.76 -0.46 -8.50
N SER A 139 17.94 0.45 -9.08
CA SER A 139 16.51 0.23 -9.23
C SER A 139 16.20 -1.05 -10.01
N LEU A 140 16.89 -1.26 -11.14
CA LEU A 140 16.72 -2.45 -11.95
C LEU A 140 17.12 -3.75 -11.22
N GLU A 141 18.21 -3.72 -10.46
CA GLU A 141 18.67 -4.86 -9.67
C GLU A 141 17.66 -5.20 -8.56
N MET A 142 17.20 -4.19 -7.83
CA MET A 142 16.15 -4.38 -6.81
C MET A 142 14.85 -4.92 -7.41
N ASP A 143 14.39 -4.40 -8.52
CA ASP A 143 13.18 -4.88 -9.19
C ASP A 143 13.32 -6.33 -9.70
N ARG A 144 14.50 -6.73 -10.14
CA ARG A 144 14.79 -8.13 -10.49
C ARG A 144 14.69 -9.04 -9.28
N PHE A 145 15.27 -8.64 -8.17
CA PHE A 145 15.21 -9.36 -6.90
C PHE A 145 13.76 -9.46 -6.40
N GLU A 146 13.02 -8.36 -6.37
CA GLU A 146 11.63 -8.32 -5.93
C GLU A 146 10.72 -9.24 -6.76
N ARG A 147 10.90 -9.28 -8.10
CA ARG A 147 10.13 -10.18 -8.98
C ARG A 147 10.39 -11.66 -8.75
N LEU A 148 11.56 -12.03 -8.22
CA LEU A 148 11.82 -13.42 -7.84
C LEU A 148 11.02 -13.84 -6.60
N ARG A 149 10.75 -12.90 -5.69
CA ARG A 149 9.98 -13.12 -4.47
C ARG A 149 8.48 -12.95 -4.68
N ASP A 150 8.11 -12.03 -5.59
CA ASP A 150 6.72 -11.71 -5.87
C ASP A 150 6.52 -11.44 -7.38
N ALA A 151 5.91 -12.40 -8.06
CA ALA A 151 5.66 -12.32 -9.50
C ALA A 151 4.71 -11.17 -9.89
N THR A 152 3.98 -10.57 -8.93
CA THR A 152 3.11 -9.42 -9.18
C THR A 152 3.86 -8.10 -9.15
N HIS A 153 5.12 -8.08 -8.68
CA HIS A 153 5.94 -6.88 -8.61
C HIS A 153 6.19 -6.30 -10.02
N GLN A 154 5.93 -5.03 -10.20
CA GLN A 154 6.20 -4.29 -11.43
C GLN A 154 7.50 -3.49 -11.33
N ARG A 155 7.52 -2.48 -10.49
CA ARG A 155 8.70 -1.67 -10.19
C ARG A 155 8.55 -0.90 -8.88
N LEU A 156 9.66 -0.66 -8.21
CA LEU A 156 9.74 0.32 -7.12
C LEU A 156 9.76 1.74 -7.70
N LEU A 157 9.02 2.63 -7.07
CA LEU A 157 8.96 4.03 -7.48
C LEU A 157 9.91 4.88 -6.62
N PRO A 158 10.81 5.68 -7.21
CA PRO A 158 11.54 6.69 -6.46
C PRO A 158 10.59 7.71 -5.81
N ASP A 159 11.01 8.35 -4.71
CA ASP A 159 10.27 9.41 -4.02
C ASP A 159 9.76 10.50 -4.98
N GLY A 160 10.62 10.92 -5.93
CA GLY A 160 10.28 11.93 -6.93
C GLY A 160 9.14 11.54 -7.87
N ASP A 161 9.02 10.26 -8.23
CA ASP A 161 7.92 9.77 -9.09
C ASP A 161 6.57 9.89 -8.35
N ILE A 162 6.53 9.47 -7.07
CA ILE A 162 5.29 9.55 -6.26
C ILE A 162 4.87 11.01 -6.08
N ARG A 163 5.82 11.91 -5.76
CA ARG A 163 5.56 13.36 -5.66
C ARG A 163 5.09 13.95 -6.99
N GLY A 164 5.68 13.51 -8.11
CA GLY A 164 5.28 13.93 -9.44
C GLY A 164 3.84 13.51 -9.77
N TYR A 165 3.41 12.33 -9.36
CA TYR A 165 2.01 11.90 -9.53
C TYR A 165 1.04 12.69 -8.65
N LEU A 166 1.44 13.06 -7.43
CA LEU A 166 0.62 13.94 -6.59
C LEU A 166 0.46 15.32 -7.23
N ASP A 167 1.56 15.93 -7.69
CA ASP A 167 1.56 17.24 -8.34
C ASP A 167 0.75 17.24 -9.66
N ALA A 168 0.90 16.21 -10.48
CA ALA A 168 0.17 16.04 -11.74
C ALA A 168 -1.38 15.92 -11.55
N ASN A 169 -1.84 15.65 -10.33
CA ASN A 169 -3.25 15.61 -9.97
C ASN A 169 -3.68 16.78 -9.08
N ASP A 170 -2.89 17.87 -9.07
CA ASP A 170 -3.14 19.08 -8.27
C ASP A 170 -3.30 18.80 -6.76
N LEU A 171 -2.68 17.74 -6.24
CA LEU A 171 -2.76 17.37 -4.84
C LEU A 171 -1.72 18.12 -4.00
N LEU A 172 -2.17 18.84 -2.99
CA LEU A 172 -1.30 19.55 -2.06
C LEU A 172 -0.68 18.57 -1.06
N LEU A 173 0.63 18.36 -1.14
CA LEU A 173 1.35 17.56 -0.16
C LEU A 173 1.38 18.28 1.20
N LEU A 174 0.73 17.68 2.20
CA LEU A 174 0.65 18.19 3.58
C LEU A 174 1.84 17.74 4.42
N SER A 175 2.22 16.48 4.30
CA SER A 175 3.38 15.91 4.98
C SER A 175 3.93 14.71 4.23
N SER A 176 5.22 14.47 4.39
CA SER A 176 5.87 13.24 3.97
C SER A 176 6.98 12.86 4.94
N GLU A 177 7.16 11.57 5.09
CA GLU A 177 8.29 11.00 5.84
C GLU A 177 8.82 9.76 5.12
N VAL A 178 10.09 9.44 5.32
CA VAL A 178 10.69 8.19 4.87
C VAL A 178 11.12 7.40 6.10
N THR A 179 10.72 6.16 6.15
CA THR A 179 11.14 5.23 7.21
C THR A 179 11.98 4.11 6.63
N ARG A 180 12.85 3.53 7.45
CA ARG A 180 13.68 2.40 7.12
C ARG A 180 13.20 1.17 7.87
N GLU A 181 13.04 0.08 7.14
CA GLU A 181 12.61 -1.20 7.69
C GLU A 181 13.69 -2.24 7.41
N GLN A 182 14.09 -2.96 8.45
CA GLN A 182 14.96 -4.13 8.29
C GLN A 182 14.12 -5.32 7.85
N VAL A 183 14.63 -6.05 6.89
CA VAL A 183 13.98 -7.22 6.29
C VAL A 183 14.90 -8.43 6.47
N ASP A 184 14.42 -9.41 7.21
CA ASP A 184 15.05 -10.72 7.23
C ASP A 184 14.56 -11.54 6.02
N LEU A 185 15.46 -11.80 5.09
CA LEU A 185 15.13 -12.54 3.88
C LEU A 185 14.78 -14.00 4.20
N GLU A 186 15.53 -14.63 5.11
CA GLU A 186 15.33 -16.05 5.41
C GLU A 186 13.96 -16.28 6.06
N GLU A 187 13.58 -15.45 7.04
CA GLU A 187 12.24 -15.47 7.64
C GLU A 187 11.15 -15.32 6.57
N ARG A 188 11.32 -14.39 5.63
CA ARG A 188 10.33 -14.19 4.55
C ARG A 188 10.24 -15.35 3.58
N LEU A 189 11.38 -15.98 3.25
CA LEU A 189 11.41 -17.15 2.36
C LEU A 189 10.76 -18.36 3.03
N GLU A 190 10.95 -18.51 4.32
CA GLU A 190 10.33 -19.57 5.12
C GLU A 190 8.80 -19.40 5.18
N LEU A 191 8.33 -18.23 5.59
CA LEU A 191 6.90 -17.89 5.70
C LEU A 191 6.18 -17.97 4.34
N ALA A 192 6.88 -17.68 3.24
CA ALA A 192 6.29 -17.75 1.90
C ALA A 192 6.18 -19.19 1.36
N GLY A 193 6.80 -20.17 2.03
CA GLY A 193 6.76 -21.58 1.63
C GLY A 193 7.58 -21.90 0.37
N PHE A 194 8.60 -21.09 0.03
CA PHE A 194 9.48 -21.37 -1.11
C PHE A 194 10.24 -22.67 -0.93
N SER A 195 10.34 -23.45 -2.00
CA SER A 195 11.23 -24.63 -2.08
C SER A 195 12.70 -24.23 -1.95
N GLU A 196 13.57 -25.17 -1.59
CA GLU A 196 15.00 -24.86 -1.45
C GLU A 196 15.64 -24.42 -2.79
N GLU A 197 15.18 -24.94 -3.92
CA GLU A 197 15.64 -24.51 -5.25
C GLU A 197 15.27 -23.04 -5.53
N GLU A 198 14.05 -22.65 -5.21
CA GLU A 198 13.60 -21.26 -5.33
C GLU A 198 14.35 -20.34 -4.38
N ARG A 199 14.57 -20.75 -3.13
CA ARG A 199 15.36 -19.99 -2.15
C ARG A 199 16.78 -19.74 -2.64
N VAL A 200 17.47 -20.75 -3.18
CA VAL A 200 18.80 -20.59 -3.77
C VAL A 200 18.79 -19.56 -4.90
N ARG A 201 17.79 -19.63 -5.78
CA ARG A 201 17.63 -18.69 -6.90
C ARG A 201 17.37 -17.25 -6.42
N ILE A 202 16.61 -17.07 -5.34
CA ILE A 202 16.31 -15.75 -4.76
C ILE A 202 17.53 -15.19 -4.03
N ARG A 203 18.27 -16.02 -3.27
CA ARG A 203 19.48 -15.59 -2.54
C ARG A 203 20.58 -15.07 -3.46
N GLY A 204 20.68 -15.59 -4.69
CA GLY A 204 21.74 -15.20 -5.63
C GLY A 204 21.83 -13.69 -5.89
N PRO A 205 20.75 -13.01 -6.30
CA PRO A 205 20.72 -11.56 -6.52
C PRO A 205 20.32 -10.77 -5.26
N ALA A 206 20.09 -11.43 -4.11
CA ALA A 206 19.65 -10.75 -2.90
C ALA A 206 20.71 -9.79 -2.36
N PRO A 207 20.31 -8.67 -1.77
CA PRO A 207 21.21 -7.85 -0.95
C PRO A 207 21.67 -8.63 0.29
N ALA A 208 22.56 -8.04 1.08
CA ALA A 208 22.99 -8.64 2.35
C ALA A 208 21.78 -8.91 3.25
N ASN A 209 21.81 -10.02 4.01
CA ASN A 209 20.73 -10.37 4.94
C ASN A 209 21.15 -10.07 6.40
N PRO A 210 20.38 -9.32 7.22
CA PRO A 210 19.16 -8.59 6.79
C PRO A 210 19.48 -7.44 5.84
N TYR A 211 18.49 -7.03 5.05
CA TYR A 211 18.60 -5.84 4.20
C TYR A 211 17.61 -4.77 4.60
N GLU A 212 17.92 -3.53 4.22
CA GLU A 212 17.09 -2.38 4.53
C GLU A 212 16.25 -1.98 3.30
N ILE A 213 14.98 -1.66 3.53
CA ILE A 213 14.11 -1.01 2.56
C ILE A 213 13.69 0.36 3.07
N GLU A 214 13.52 1.31 2.18
CA GLU A 214 12.91 2.59 2.49
C GLU A 214 11.44 2.58 2.12
N VAL A 215 10.61 3.16 2.98
CA VAL A 215 9.17 3.31 2.76
C VAL A 215 8.82 4.79 2.85
N GLY A 216 8.30 5.33 1.77
CA GLY A 216 7.76 6.69 1.71
C GLY A 216 6.31 6.70 2.19
N TRP A 217 5.97 7.71 3.00
CA TRP A 217 4.65 7.95 3.58
C TRP A 217 4.23 9.36 3.20
N TYR A 218 3.14 9.50 2.48
CA TYR A 218 2.68 10.78 1.95
C TYR A 218 1.25 11.04 2.37
N VAL A 219 1.00 12.21 2.92
CA VAL A 219 -0.36 12.72 3.15
C VAL A 219 -0.53 13.94 2.26
N ALA A 220 -1.45 13.83 1.33
CA ALA A 220 -1.83 14.92 0.44
C ALA A 220 -3.29 15.32 0.69
N ARG A 221 -3.68 16.46 0.17
CA ARG A 221 -5.05 16.97 0.23
C ARG A 221 -5.50 17.41 -1.15
N LYS A 222 -6.69 16.99 -1.54
CA LYS A 222 -7.35 17.56 -2.72
C LYS A 222 -7.80 18.98 -2.40
N PRO A 223 -7.40 20.00 -3.17
CA PRO A 223 -7.83 21.37 -2.93
C PRO A 223 -9.36 21.50 -2.88
N GLY A 224 -9.86 22.41 -2.04
CA GLY A 224 -11.27 22.83 -2.07
C GLY A 224 -11.55 23.61 -3.35
N GLN A 225 -12.78 23.51 -3.84
CA GLN A 225 -13.26 24.36 -4.92
C GLN A 225 -13.55 25.78 -4.40
#